data_b40d1bc0a96931b0cc525d5ac3ce979f
#
_entry.id   b40d1bc0a96931b0cc525d5ac3ce979f
#
_cell.length_a   1.000
_cell.length_b   1.000
_cell.length_c   1.000
_cell.angle_alpha   90.00
_cell.angle_beta   90.00
_cell.angle_gamma   90.00
#
_symmetry.space_group_name_H-M   'P 1'
#
loop_
_entity.id
_entity.type
_entity.pdbx_description
1 polymer ?
#
loop_
_entity_poly.entity_id
_entity_poly.type
_entity_poly.pdbx_seq_one_letter_code
_entity_poly.pdbx_strand_id
1 'polypeptide(L)'
;VDKVRPEGLLAVLAVITTSALISLVVFGRLGGLLISLSVIGFAYGGTIAAYPAAIAKLFDVKDSARIYGRVFTAWGCAGLLGPWFAGFLFDISRDYQLALLIAAAFSLVSVLAAALLSVVHRHARG
;
A
#
# COMPACT_ATOMS: atom_id res chain seq x y z
N VAL A 1 -2.61 1.10 21.83
CA VAL A 1 -3.12 1.27 20.45
C VAL A 1 -3.67 2.67 20.22
N ASP A 2 -4.11 3.38 21.26
CA ASP A 2 -4.75 4.72 21.12
C ASP A 2 -3.81 5.89 20.81
N LYS A 3 -2.50 5.70 20.83
CA LYS A 3 -1.52 6.79 20.60
C LYS A 3 -1.01 6.90 19.16
N VAL A 4 -1.26 5.91 18.30
CA VAL A 4 -0.78 5.94 16.92
C VAL A 4 -1.86 6.52 16.01
N ARG A 5 -1.53 7.62 15.33
CA ARG A 5 -2.40 8.21 14.31
C ARG A 5 -2.50 7.22 13.15
N PRO A 6 -3.72 6.83 12.72
CA PRO A 6 -3.90 5.84 11.67
C PRO A 6 -3.26 6.28 10.34
N GLU A 7 -3.26 7.58 10.07
CA GLU A 7 -2.61 8.16 8.89
C GLU A 7 -1.09 7.96 8.91
N GLY A 8 -0.47 8.12 10.10
CA GLY A 8 0.98 7.88 10.28
C GLY A 8 1.33 6.42 10.11
N LEU A 9 0.50 5.50 10.61
CA LEU A 9 0.70 4.06 10.45
C LEU A 9 0.63 3.66 8.98
N LEU A 10 -0.39 4.14 8.24
CA LEU A 10 -0.52 3.85 6.81
C LEU A 10 0.65 4.42 6.00
N ALA A 11 1.14 5.62 6.33
CA ALA A 11 2.32 6.20 5.71
C ALA A 11 3.58 5.35 5.95
N VAL A 12 3.79 4.88 7.19
CA VAL A 12 4.94 4.01 7.53
C VAL A 12 4.86 2.69 6.76
N LEU A 13 3.70 2.05 6.72
CA LEU A 13 3.49 0.80 5.97
C LEU A 13 3.73 1.00 4.47
N ALA A 14 3.28 2.11 3.90
CA ALA A 14 3.53 2.44 2.50
C ALA A 14 5.03 2.67 2.22
N VAL A 15 5.76 3.34 3.12
CA VAL A 15 7.23 3.51 3.00
C VAL A 15 7.95 2.16 3.08
N ILE A 16 7.56 1.29 4.01
CA ILE A 16 8.14 -0.05 4.14
C ILE A 16 7.90 -0.86 2.85
N THR A 17 6.68 -0.84 2.31
CA THR A 17 6.35 -1.54 1.07
C THR A 17 7.16 -0.99 -0.12
N THR A 18 7.27 0.32 -0.24
CA THR A 18 8.04 0.96 -1.32
C THR A 18 9.52 0.60 -1.23
N SER A 19 10.12 0.65 -0.04
CA SER A 19 11.53 0.29 0.17
C SER A 19 11.80 -1.18 -0.12
N ALA A 20 10.87 -2.08 0.25
CA ALA A 20 10.97 -3.50 -0.06
C ALA A 20 10.86 -3.79 -1.56
N LEU A 21 9.96 -3.09 -2.29
CA LEU A 21 9.85 -3.19 -3.74
C LEU A 21 11.11 -2.69 -4.47
N ILE A 22 11.67 -1.57 -4.03
CA ILE A 22 12.93 -1.05 -4.57
C ILE A 22 14.08 -2.03 -4.30
N SER A 23 14.14 -2.60 -3.10
CA SER A 23 15.13 -3.62 -2.74
C SER A 23 15.04 -4.85 -3.64
N LEU A 24 13.84 -5.29 -3.99
CA LEU A 24 13.60 -6.38 -4.94
C LEU A 24 14.18 -6.08 -6.34
N VAL A 25 14.00 -4.85 -6.83
CA VAL A 25 14.52 -4.43 -8.13
C VAL A 25 16.05 -4.39 -8.12
N VAL A 26 16.65 -3.89 -7.03
CA VAL A 26 18.10 -3.64 -6.95
C VAL A 26 18.89 -4.91 -6.61
N PHE A 27 18.38 -5.72 -5.68
CA PHE A 27 19.16 -6.83 -5.11
C PHE A 27 18.77 -8.23 -5.60
N GLY A 28 17.94 -8.40 -6.60
CA GLY A 28 17.45 -9.61 -7.28
C GLY A 28 18.01 -11.01 -6.96
N ARG A 29 18.71 -11.20 -5.83
CA ARG A 29 19.26 -12.46 -5.35
C ARG A 29 18.22 -13.23 -4.54
N LEU A 30 18.27 -14.54 -4.58
CA LEU A 30 17.26 -15.43 -3.96
C LEU A 30 17.01 -15.10 -2.47
N GLY A 31 18.04 -14.82 -1.69
CA GLY A 31 17.90 -14.43 -0.29
C GLY A 31 17.23 -13.07 -0.09
N GLY A 32 17.54 -12.10 -0.95
CA GLY A 32 16.88 -10.79 -0.95
C GLY A 32 15.40 -10.86 -1.33
N LEU A 33 15.05 -11.75 -2.27
CA LEU A 33 13.66 -12.02 -2.66
C LEU A 33 12.81 -12.51 -1.48
N LEU A 34 13.29 -13.50 -0.73
CA LEU A 34 12.55 -14.05 0.41
C LEU A 34 12.32 -13.00 1.50
N ILE A 35 13.35 -12.23 1.83
CA ILE A 35 13.25 -11.17 2.84
C ILE A 35 12.29 -10.07 2.39
N SER A 36 12.43 -9.58 1.14
CA SER A 36 11.58 -8.52 0.62
C SER A 36 10.12 -8.96 0.53
N LEU A 37 9.83 -10.19 0.08
CA LEU A 37 8.48 -10.74 0.04
C LEU A 37 7.88 -10.88 1.44
N SER A 38 8.67 -11.29 2.43
CA SER A 38 8.22 -11.38 3.83
C SER A 38 7.88 -10.00 4.40
N VAL A 39 8.70 -8.99 4.12
CA VAL A 39 8.45 -7.60 4.54
C VAL A 39 7.21 -7.03 3.87
N ILE A 40 7.03 -7.27 2.57
CA ILE A 40 5.83 -6.85 1.83
C ILE A 40 4.59 -7.54 2.40
N GLY A 41 4.65 -8.83 2.66
CA GLY A 41 3.54 -9.59 3.25
C GLY A 41 3.16 -9.06 4.63
N PHE A 42 4.13 -8.75 5.48
CA PHE A 42 3.91 -8.16 6.78
C PHE A 42 3.27 -6.76 6.69
N ALA A 43 3.80 -5.90 5.82
CA ALA A 43 3.26 -4.56 5.58
C ALA A 43 1.83 -4.63 5.01
N TYR A 44 1.56 -5.58 4.12
CA TYR A 44 0.24 -5.83 3.55
C TYR A 44 -0.78 -6.26 4.62
N GLY A 45 -0.42 -7.20 5.49
CA GLY A 45 -1.26 -7.60 6.62
C GLY A 45 -1.54 -6.44 7.58
N GLY A 46 -0.52 -5.64 7.90
CA GLY A 46 -0.66 -4.42 8.70
C GLY A 46 -1.60 -3.40 8.05
N THR A 47 -1.53 -3.24 6.74
CA THR A 47 -2.39 -2.33 5.99
C THR A 47 -3.85 -2.77 6.06
N ILE A 48 -4.15 -4.06 5.83
CA ILE A 48 -5.50 -4.61 5.94
C ILE A 48 -6.08 -4.39 7.34
N ALA A 49 -5.29 -4.58 8.38
CA ALA A 49 -5.73 -4.36 9.76
C ALA A 49 -5.92 -2.87 10.10
N ALA A 50 -5.10 -1.98 9.52
CA ALA A 50 -5.13 -0.55 9.80
C ALA A 50 -6.30 0.18 9.11
N TYR A 51 -6.73 -0.26 7.92
CA TYR A 51 -7.79 0.41 7.16
C TYR A 51 -9.13 0.51 7.90
N PRO A 52 -9.70 -0.56 8.45
CA PRO A 52 -10.95 -0.47 9.21
C PRO A 52 -10.84 0.46 10.42
N ALA A 53 -9.71 0.39 11.13
CA ALA A 53 -9.45 1.24 12.29
C ALA A 53 -9.32 2.73 11.90
N ALA A 54 -8.69 3.02 10.76
CA ALA A 54 -8.57 4.37 10.23
C ALA A 54 -9.94 4.94 9.83
N ILE A 55 -10.75 4.16 9.11
CA ILE A 55 -12.08 4.57 8.68
C ILE A 55 -12.99 4.80 9.89
N ALA A 56 -12.97 3.91 10.88
CA ALA A 56 -13.78 4.06 12.10
C ALA A 56 -13.40 5.29 12.94
N LYS A 57 -12.14 5.76 12.86
CA LYS A 57 -11.69 6.99 13.54
C LYS A 57 -12.01 8.28 12.79
N LEU A 58 -12.04 8.21 11.46
CA LEU A 58 -12.19 9.40 10.60
C LEU A 58 -13.64 9.70 10.24
N PHE A 59 -14.51 8.69 10.27
CA PHE A 59 -15.90 8.79 9.82
C PHE A 59 -16.87 8.26 10.90
N ASP A 60 -18.09 8.79 10.88
CA ASP A 60 -19.15 8.31 11.77
C ASP A 60 -19.52 6.85 11.47
N VAL A 61 -20.03 6.13 12.47
CA VAL A 61 -20.33 4.69 12.37
C VAL A 61 -21.26 4.36 11.20
N LYS A 62 -22.20 5.24 10.87
CA LYS A 62 -23.15 5.06 9.76
C LYS A 62 -22.46 5.13 8.38
N ASP A 63 -21.46 5.98 8.24
CA ASP A 63 -20.75 6.17 6.97
C ASP A 63 -19.55 5.25 6.82
N SER A 64 -18.99 4.78 7.94
CA SER A 64 -17.81 3.90 7.97
C SER A 64 -18.01 2.62 7.16
N ALA A 65 -19.16 1.97 7.30
CA ALA A 65 -19.45 0.73 6.57
C ALA A 65 -19.55 0.95 5.06
N ARG A 66 -20.16 2.07 4.64
CA ARG A 66 -20.29 2.43 3.23
C ARG A 66 -18.96 2.79 2.59
N ILE A 67 -18.13 3.55 3.30
CA ILE A 67 -16.80 3.96 2.85
C ILE A 67 -15.89 2.75 2.77
N TYR A 68 -15.91 1.89 3.81
CA TYR A 68 -15.13 0.65 3.82
C TYR A 68 -15.50 -0.26 2.66
N GLY A 69 -16.80 -0.42 2.35
CA GLY A 69 -17.26 -1.20 1.21
C GLY A 69 -16.69 -0.70 -0.13
N ARG A 70 -16.66 0.61 -0.33
CA ARG A 70 -16.06 1.21 -1.54
C ARG A 70 -14.55 0.98 -1.63
N VAL A 71 -13.84 1.16 -0.53
CA VAL A 71 -12.39 0.92 -0.46
C VAL A 71 -12.09 -0.57 -0.71
N PHE A 72 -12.88 -1.47 -0.13
CA PHE A 72 -12.72 -2.90 -0.30
C PHE A 72 -13.03 -3.38 -1.72
N THR A 73 -14.01 -2.76 -2.38
CA THR A 73 -14.30 -3.01 -3.81
C THR A 73 -13.13 -2.60 -4.69
N ALA A 74 -12.57 -1.41 -4.48
CA ALA A 74 -11.39 -0.95 -5.21
C ALA A 74 -10.19 -1.88 -5.00
N TRP A 75 -10.00 -2.36 -3.76
CA TRP A 75 -8.96 -3.32 -3.42
C TRP A 75 -9.17 -4.68 -4.10
N GLY A 76 -10.41 -5.19 -4.15
CA GLY A 76 -10.77 -6.41 -4.87
C GLY A 76 -10.51 -6.30 -6.37
N CYS A 77 -10.88 -5.17 -6.99
CA CYS A 77 -10.55 -4.89 -8.39
C CYS A 77 -9.04 -4.87 -8.64
N ALA A 78 -8.28 -4.23 -7.76
CA ALA A 78 -6.81 -4.21 -7.86
C ALA A 78 -6.21 -5.62 -7.72
N GLY A 79 -6.78 -6.46 -6.85
CA GLY A 79 -6.37 -7.86 -6.65
C GLY A 79 -6.59 -8.74 -7.88
N LEU A 80 -7.62 -8.46 -8.67
CA LEU A 80 -7.88 -9.15 -9.94
C LEU A 80 -7.01 -8.60 -11.08
N LEU A 81 -6.93 -7.27 -11.20
CA LEU A 81 -6.22 -6.62 -12.30
C LEU A 81 -4.70 -6.69 -12.14
N GLY A 82 -4.19 -6.68 -10.89
CA GLY A 82 -2.75 -6.69 -10.62
C GLY A 82 -2.02 -7.90 -11.22
N PRO A 83 -2.40 -9.13 -10.88
CA PRO A 83 -1.78 -10.33 -11.46
C PRO A 83 -1.95 -10.43 -12.97
N TRP A 84 -3.11 -10.06 -13.48
CA TRP A 84 -3.36 -10.04 -14.93
C TRP A 84 -2.43 -9.05 -15.64
N PHE A 85 -2.30 -7.83 -15.13
CA PHE A 85 -1.44 -6.81 -15.68
C PHE A 85 0.04 -7.18 -15.57
N ALA A 86 0.47 -7.78 -14.44
CA ALA A 86 1.82 -8.26 -14.25
C ALA A 86 2.17 -9.38 -15.24
N GLY A 87 1.23 -10.32 -15.49
CA GLY A 87 1.39 -11.36 -16.49
C GLY A 87 1.51 -10.79 -17.92
N PHE A 88 0.66 -9.84 -18.25
CA PHE A 88 0.70 -9.15 -19.56
C PHE A 88 2.05 -8.42 -19.78
N LEU A 89 2.55 -7.72 -18.75
CA LEU A 89 3.86 -7.07 -18.82
C LEU A 89 5.00 -8.09 -18.98
N PHE A 90 4.91 -9.22 -18.30
CA PHE A 90 5.90 -10.30 -18.44
C PHE A 90 5.89 -10.89 -19.86
N ASP A 91 4.74 -11.08 -20.47
CA ASP A 91 4.64 -11.60 -21.82
C ASP A 91 5.32 -10.70 -22.86
N ILE A 92 5.28 -9.39 -22.64
CA ILE A 92 5.90 -8.40 -23.51
C ILE A 92 7.41 -8.26 -23.24
N SER A 93 7.79 -8.11 -21.97
CA SER A 93 9.17 -7.78 -21.59
C SER A 93 10.06 -9.00 -21.31
N ARG A 94 9.42 -10.18 -21.12
CA ARG A 94 10.08 -11.43 -20.69
C ARG A 94 10.82 -11.30 -19.35
N ASP A 95 10.50 -10.25 -18.58
CA ASP A 95 11.09 -9.97 -17.27
C ASP A 95 10.04 -9.33 -16.34
N TYR A 96 10.11 -9.62 -15.06
CA TYR A 96 9.27 -9.00 -14.03
C TYR A 96 9.77 -7.62 -13.56
N GLN A 97 10.95 -7.18 -13.98
CA GLN A 97 11.50 -5.89 -13.56
C GLN A 97 10.58 -4.73 -13.89
N LEU A 98 9.99 -4.73 -15.07
CA LEU A 98 9.04 -3.68 -15.47
C LEU A 98 7.80 -3.65 -14.57
N ALA A 99 7.23 -4.82 -14.26
CA ALA A 99 6.09 -4.93 -13.36
C ALA A 99 6.43 -4.45 -11.95
N LEU A 100 7.61 -4.79 -11.44
CA LEU A 100 8.10 -4.34 -10.13
C LEU A 100 8.33 -2.83 -10.08
N LEU A 101 8.89 -2.24 -11.14
CA LEU A 101 9.09 -0.79 -11.24
C LEU A 101 7.77 -0.04 -11.25
N ILE A 102 6.78 -0.52 -11.99
CA ILE A 102 5.43 0.06 -12.02
C ILE A 102 4.78 -0.06 -10.64
N ALA A 103 4.87 -1.22 -9.99
CA ALA A 103 4.36 -1.41 -8.63
C ALA A 103 5.04 -0.47 -7.62
N ALA A 104 6.37 -0.29 -7.72
CA ALA A 104 7.11 0.65 -6.89
C ALA A 104 6.66 2.11 -7.13
N ALA A 105 6.41 2.50 -8.38
CA ALA A 105 5.91 3.83 -8.72
C ALA A 105 4.52 4.08 -8.12
N PHE A 106 3.57 3.13 -8.22
CA PHE A 106 2.27 3.23 -7.57
C PHE A 106 2.37 3.29 -6.05
N SER A 107 3.27 2.52 -5.45
CA SER A 107 3.53 2.56 -4.01
C SER A 107 4.07 3.92 -3.58
N LEU A 108 4.97 4.53 -4.36
CA LEU A 108 5.49 5.87 -4.11
C LEU A 108 4.37 6.94 -4.18
N VAL A 109 3.48 6.86 -5.16
CA VAL A 109 2.31 7.73 -5.25
C VAL A 109 1.44 7.61 -4.00
N SER A 110 1.25 6.39 -3.47
CA SER A 110 0.52 6.16 -2.23
C SER A 110 1.19 6.80 -1.02
N VAL A 111 2.53 6.76 -0.94
CA VAL A 111 3.29 7.45 0.13
C VAL A 111 3.08 8.96 0.05
N LEU A 112 3.18 9.53 -1.15
CA LEU A 112 2.98 10.97 -1.35
C LEU A 112 1.55 11.39 -1.00
N ALA A 113 0.55 10.63 -1.41
CA ALA A 113 -0.85 10.90 -1.07
C ALA A 113 -1.08 10.84 0.46
N ALA A 114 -0.53 9.83 1.14
CA ALA A 114 -0.63 9.70 2.59
C ALA A 114 0.09 10.86 3.32
N ALA A 115 1.25 11.30 2.82
CA ALA A 115 1.98 12.43 3.36
C ALA A 115 1.20 13.74 3.20
N LEU A 116 0.63 14.00 2.01
CA LEU A 116 -0.19 15.18 1.75
C LEU A 116 -1.42 15.23 2.67
N LEU A 117 -2.13 14.11 2.83
CA LEU A 117 -3.28 14.01 3.74
C LEU A 117 -2.88 14.32 5.18
N SER A 118 -1.72 13.85 5.63
CA SER A 118 -1.22 14.10 6.99
C SER A 118 -0.91 15.59 7.22
N VAL A 119 -0.40 16.28 6.20
CA VAL A 119 -0.11 17.73 6.26
C VAL A 119 -1.40 18.55 6.28
N VAL A 120 -2.34 18.24 5.39
CA VAL A 120 -3.64 18.93 5.32
C VAL A 120 -4.42 18.81 6.64
N HIS A 121 -4.43 17.61 7.23
CA HIS A 121 -5.11 17.39 8.52
C HIS A 121 -4.45 18.15 9.69
N ARG A 122 -3.15 18.38 9.64
CA ARG A 122 -2.47 19.20 10.66
C ARG A 122 -2.89 20.67 10.57
N HIS A 123 -3.02 21.22 9.37
CA HIS A 123 -3.44 22.62 9.16
C HIS A 123 -4.92 22.87 9.47
N ALA A 124 -5.78 21.88 9.32
CA ALA A 124 -7.21 22.00 9.63
C ALA A 124 -7.53 21.95 11.13
N ARG A 125 -6.58 21.56 11.97
CA ARG A 125 -6.75 21.45 13.43
C ARG A 125 -5.98 22.51 14.25
N GLY A 126 -5.24 23.39 13.63
CA GLY A 126 -4.59 24.55 14.24
C GLY A 126 -5.35 25.82 13.96
#